data_2eca1c693978ebfb666cfd34242b760d
#
_entry.id   2eca1c693978ebfb666cfd34242b760d
#
_cell.length_a   1.000
_cell.length_b   1.000
_cell.length_c   1.000
_cell.angle_alpha   90.00
_cell.angle_beta   90.00
_cell.angle_gamma   90.00
#
_symmetry.space_group_name_H-M   'P 1'
#
loop_
_entity.id
_entity.type
_entity.pdbx_description
1 polymer ?
#
loop_
_entity_poly.entity_id
_entity_poly.type
_entity_poly.pdbx_seq_one_letter_code
_entity_poly.pdbx_strand_id
1 'polypeptide(L)'
;MTENERRSRARERSRKLFELVLLTVFGVLMFATKIVMAVLPNVHLIGMFIMVFTISFRSKALIPTYIYVILEGFYFGFNVWWVAYLYAWPLLWAITMLLPRRMPRKVAMAVYPVVAAFHGLIFGALCAIPQAIAYNFSFEETLAWIAAGLSFDVTHAVGNFCFGLLVLPLSLVLEKLKKNSRLV
;
A
#
# COMPACT_ATOMS: atom_id res chain seq x y z
N MET A 1 4.09 -40.72 -12.50
CA MET A 1 3.92 -39.81 -11.36
C MET A 1 3.43 -40.61 -10.18
N THR A 2 4.24 -40.72 -9.13
CA THR A 2 3.92 -41.51 -7.92
C THR A 2 2.79 -40.84 -7.12
N GLU A 3 2.14 -41.59 -6.26
CA GLU A 3 1.08 -41.07 -5.35
C GLU A 3 1.62 -39.97 -4.44
N ASN A 4 2.86 -40.09 -3.96
CA ASN A 4 3.51 -39.07 -3.15
C ASN A 4 3.73 -37.76 -3.89
N GLU A 5 4.10 -37.82 -5.17
CA GLU A 5 4.23 -36.61 -6.01
C GLU A 5 2.88 -35.93 -6.24
N ARG A 6 1.79 -36.70 -6.43
CA ARG A 6 0.43 -36.15 -6.58
C ARG A 6 0.00 -35.42 -5.29
N ARG A 7 0.21 -36.05 -4.12
CA ARG A 7 -0.10 -35.46 -2.81
C ARG A 7 0.72 -34.19 -2.54
N SER A 8 2.00 -34.19 -2.87
CA SER A 8 2.87 -33.02 -2.73
C SER A 8 2.38 -31.85 -3.59
N ARG A 9 2.10 -32.09 -4.86
CA ARG A 9 1.56 -31.07 -5.79
C ARG A 9 0.19 -30.55 -5.37
N ALA A 10 -0.68 -31.40 -4.84
CA ALA A 10 -1.99 -31.01 -4.33
C ALA A 10 -1.85 -30.06 -3.12
N ARG A 11 -0.97 -30.38 -2.18
CA ARG A 11 -0.67 -29.52 -1.03
C ARG A 11 -0.08 -28.18 -1.45
N GLU A 12 0.84 -28.17 -2.40
CA GLU A 12 1.42 -26.92 -2.93
C GLU A 12 0.38 -26.04 -3.61
N ARG A 13 -0.51 -26.62 -4.42
CA ARG A 13 -1.62 -25.90 -5.04
C ARG A 13 -2.56 -25.32 -3.99
N SER A 14 -2.94 -26.09 -2.99
CA SER A 14 -3.79 -25.62 -1.89
C SER A 14 -3.16 -24.46 -1.13
N ARG A 15 -1.85 -24.52 -0.87
CA ARG A 15 -1.11 -23.44 -0.22
C ARG A 15 -1.09 -22.16 -1.07
N LYS A 16 -0.80 -22.28 -2.37
CA LYS A 16 -0.81 -21.12 -3.29
C LYS A 16 -2.20 -20.49 -3.40
N LEU A 17 -3.24 -21.33 -3.45
CA LEU A 17 -4.62 -20.83 -3.49
C LEU A 17 -4.99 -20.10 -2.21
N PHE A 18 -4.66 -20.67 -1.05
CA PHE A 18 -4.90 -20.01 0.24
C PHE A 18 -4.18 -18.67 0.35
N GLU A 19 -2.91 -18.61 -0.06
CA GLU A 19 -2.15 -17.37 -0.07
C GLU A 19 -2.79 -16.31 -0.98
N LEU A 20 -3.25 -16.72 -2.17
CA LEU A 20 -3.93 -15.80 -3.10
C LEU A 20 -5.24 -15.26 -2.51
N VAL A 21 -6.05 -16.15 -1.94
CA VAL A 21 -7.31 -15.75 -1.27
C VAL A 21 -7.03 -14.78 -0.11
N LEU A 22 -6.01 -15.05 0.71
CA LEU A 22 -5.61 -14.18 1.81
C LEU A 22 -5.20 -12.79 1.31
N LEU A 23 -4.38 -12.72 0.26
CA LEU A 23 -3.95 -11.45 -0.34
C LEU A 23 -5.12 -10.69 -0.97
N THR A 24 -6.09 -11.40 -1.56
CA THR A 24 -7.31 -10.80 -2.07
C THR A 24 -8.14 -10.18 -0.94
N VAL A 25 -8.34 -10.91 0.15
CA VAL A 25 -9.04 -10.40 1.34
C VAL A 25 -8.36 -9.16 1.91
N PHE A 26 -7.03 -9.12 1.93
CA PHE A 26 -6.28 -7.93 2.35
C PHE A 26 -6.54 -6.72 1.45
N GLY A 27 -6.65 -6.90 0.12
CA GLY A 27 -7.01 -5.81 -0.80
C GLY A 27 -8.42 -5.27 -0.55
N VAL A 28 -9.38 -6.17 -0.31
CA VAL A 28 -10.75 -5.79 0.08
C VAL A 28 -10.77 -5.08 1.44
N LEU A 29 -9.99 -5.55 2.42
CA LEU A 29 -9.85 -4.90 3.72
C LEU A 29 -9.29 -3.47 3.59
N MET A 30 -8.26 -3.27 2.75
CA MET A 30 -7.73 -1.93 2.46
C MET A 30 -8.85 -1.02 1.96
N PHE A 31 -9.62 -1.47 0.98
CA PHE A 31 -10.75 -0.71 0.43
C PHE A 31 -11.82 -0.44 1.50
N ALA A 32 -12.24 -1.43 2.27
CA ALA A 32 -13.24 -1.27 3.32
C ALA A 32 -12.80 -0.22 4.36
N THR A 33 -11.54 -0.24 4.80
CA THR A 33 -11.02 0.76 5.74
C THR A 33 -10.99 2.16 5.12
N LYS A 34 -10.73 2.29 3.83
CA LYS A 34 -10.79 3.58 3.12
C LYS A 34 -12.22 4.15 3.13
N ILE A 35 -13.22 3.32 2.89
CA ILE A 35 -14.63 3.74 2.93
C ILE A 35 -15.03 4.19 4.35
N VAL A 36 -14.69 3.41 5.37
CA VAL A 36 -14.99 3.77 6.78
C VAL A 36 -14.34 5.09 7.17
N MET A 37 -13.12 5.36 6.68
CA MET A 37 -12.37 6.58 6.99
C MET A 37 -12.65 7.74 6.01
N ALA A 38 -13.57 7.60 5.06
CA ALA A 38 -13.86 8.63 4.06
C ALA A 38 -14.35 9.95 4.66
N VAL A 39 -14.83 9.94 5.91
CA VAL A 39 -15.20 11.14 6.67
C VAL A 39 -13.98 11.99 7.09
N LEU A 40 -12.77 11.45 7.01
CA LEU A 40 -11.51 12.13 7.33
C LEU A 40 -10.71 12.34 6.02
N PRO A 41 -10.77 13.52 5.40
CA PRO A 41 -10.07 13.77 4.15
C PRO A 41 -8.56 13.50 4.28
N ASN A 42 -8.01 12.72 3.35
CA ASN A 42 -6.59 12.35 3.28
C ASN A 42 -6.01 11.62 4.53
N VAL A 43 -6.87 11.12 5.41
CA VAL A 43 -6.47 10.28 6.55
C VAL A 43 -6.98 8.87 6.32
N HIS A 44 -6.08 7.91 6.11
CA HIS A 44 -6.43 6.51 5.83
C HIS A 44 -5.27 5.56 6.12
N LEU A 45 -5.57 4.27 6.23
CA LEU A 45 -4.63 3.21 6.59
C LEU A 45 -3.83 2.62 5.41
N ILE A 46 -4.04 3.10 4.18
CA ILE A 46 -3.54 2.44 2.96
C ILE A 46 -2.01 2.37 2.94
N GLY A 47 -1.32 3.48 3.24
CA GLY A 47 0.14 3.50 3.30
C GLY A 47 0.70 2.50 4.31
N MET A 48 0.09 2.42 5.50
CA MET A 48 0.44 1.44 6.53
C MET A 48 0.27 0.00 6.02
N PHE A 49 -0.88 -0.34 5.43
CA PHE A 49 -1.13 -1.68 4.90
C PHE A 49 -0.13 -2.07 3.81
N ILE A 50 0.13 -1.18 2.85
CA ILE A 50 1.11 -1.44 1.79
C ILE A 50 2.47 -1.78 2.40
N MET A 51 2.94 -1.00 3.38
CA MET A 51 4.22 -1.27 4.04
C MET A 51 4.21 -2.59 4.81
N VAL A 52 3.18 -2.88 5.61
CA VAL A 52 3.03 -4.14 6.37
C VAL A 52 3.04 -5.34 5.43
N PHE A 53 2.27 -5.29 4.35
CA PHE A 53 2.20 -6.39 3.38
C PHE A 53 3.51 -6.53 2.59
N THR A 54 4.19 -5.42 2.27
CA THR A 54 5.49 -5.44 1.60
C THR A 54 6.56 -6.10 2.47
N ILE A 55 6.62 -5.78 3.75
CA ILE A 55 7.54 -6.39 4.70
C ILE A 55 7.29 -7.90 4.78
N SER A 56 6.02 -8.31 4.86
CA SER A 56 5.62 -9.69 5.10
C SER A 56 5.55 -10.57 3.84
N PHE A 57 5.15 -10.03 2.68
CA PHE A 57 4.89 -10.78 1.44
C PHE A 57 5.74 -10.33 0.25
N ARG A 58 6.56 -9.29 0.41
CA ARG A 58 7.48 -8.77 -0.59
C ARG A 58 6.76 -8.39 -1.89
N SER A 59 7.19 -8.95 -3.03
CA SER A 59 6.58 -8.67 -4.36
C SER A 59 5.08 -8.99 -4.42
N LYS A 60 4.63 -9.98 -3.66
CA LYS A 60 3.21 -10.36 -3.63
C LYS A 60 2.30 -9.31 -2.98
N ALA A 61 2.85 -8.34 -2.26
CA ALA A 61 2.10 -7.20 -1.71
C ALA A 61 1.48 -6.30 -2.79
N LEU A 62 1.95 -6.38 -4.03
CA LEU A 62 1.31 -5.71 -5.17
C LEU A 62 -0.09 -6.28 -5.46
N ILE A 63 -0.38 -7.54 -5.11
CA ILE A 63 -1.71 -8.14 -5.32
C ILE A 63 -2.78 -7.38 -4.52
N PRO A 64 -2.73 -7.29 -3.17
CA PRO A 64 -3.70 -6.50 -2.42
C PRO A 64 -3.69 -5.02 -2.81
N THR A 65 -2.53 -4.44 -3.14
CA THR A 65 -2.43 -3.05 -3.57
C THR A 65 -3.25 -2.79 -4.84
N TYR A 66 -3.10 -3.61 -5.88
CA TYR A 66 -3.87 -3.41 -7.11
C TYR A 66 -5.34 -3.81 -6.99
N ILE A 67 -5.67 -4.80 -6.16
CA ILE A 67 -7.09 -5.09 -5.84
C ILE A 67 -7.74 -3.85 -5.22
N TYR A 68 -7.08 -3.21 -4.24
CA TYR A 68 -7.54 -1.95 -3.67
C TYR A 68 -7.72 -0.86 -4.73
N VAL A 69 -6.70 -0.64 -5.58
CA VAL A 69 -6.75 0.38 -6.64
C VAL A 69 -7.90 0.15 -7.62
N ILE A 70 -8.13 -1.11 -8.00
CA ILE A 70 -9.24 -1.49 -8.90
C ILE A 70 -10.59 -1.22 -8.23
N LEU A 71 -10.76 -1.59 -6.97
CA LEU A 71 -12.00 -1.33 -6.22
C LEU A 71 -12.28 0.17 -6.06
N GLU A 72 -11.24 1.01 -5.86
CA GLU A 72 -11.37 2.47 -5.86
C GLU A 72 -11.93 2.98 -7.19
N GLY A 73 -11.40 2.49 -8.32
CA GLY A 73 -11.87 2.86 -9.64
C GLY A 73 -13.34 2.47 -9.89
N PHE A 74 -13.75 1.27 -9.46
CA PHE A 74 -15.14 0.85 -9.59
C PHE A 74 -16.10 1.62 -8.68
N TYR A 75 -15.68 2.03 -7.50
CA TYR A 75 -16.54 2.71 -6.55
C TYR A 75 -16.62 4.22 -6.77
N PHE A 76 -15.47 4.89 -6.98
CA PHE A 76 -15.38 6.34 -7.15
C PHE A 76 -15.27 6.80 -8.61
N GLY A 77 -15.14 5.87 -9.56
CA GLY A 77 -14.93 6.13 -10.98
C GLY A 77 -13.46 6.18 -11.39
N PHE A 78 -13.20 5.82 -12.64
CA PHE A 78 -11.87 5.83 -13.28
C PHE A 78 -11.53 7.24 -13.78
N ASN A 79 -11.38 8.17 -12.85
CA ASN A 79 -11.08 9.56 -13.12
C ASN A 79 -9.56 9.80 -13.29
N VAL A 80 -9.18 11.04 -13.66
CA VAL A 80 -7.76 11.42 -13.86
C VAL A 80 -6.92 11.17 -12.59
N TRP A 81 -7.44 11.47 -11.40
CA TRP A 81 -6.75 11.20 -10.14
C TRP A 81 -6.50 9.69 -9.91
N TRP A 82 -7.39 8.81 -10.39
CA TRP A 82 -7.22 7.37 -10.26
C TRP A 82 -5.98 6.86 -11.02
N VAL A 83 -5.61 7.51 -12.13
CA VAL A 83 -4.40 7.16 -12.89
C VAL A 83 -3.14 7.27 -12.02
N ALA A 84 -3.10 8.26 -11.11
CA ALA A 84 -1.99 8.38 -10.17
C ALA A 84 -1.84 7.16 -9.25
N TYR A 85 -2.94 6.51 -8.86
CA TYR A 85 -2.92 5.35 -7.96
C TYR A 85 -2.22 4.13 -8.58
N LEU A 86 -2.18 4.04 -9.91
CA LEU A 86 -1.48 2.96 -10.61
C LEU A 86 0.02 2.95 -10.35
N TYR A 87 0.62 4.07 -9.96
CA TYR A 87 2.05 4.18 -9.68
C TYR A 87 2.38 4.76 -8.30
N ALA A 88 1.54 5.64 -7.73
CA ALA A 88 1.83 6.23 -6.43
C ALA A 88 1.90 5.18 -5.32
N TRP A 89 0.95 4.24 -5.27
CA TRP A 89 0.96 3.14 -4.30
C TRP A 89 2.09 2.13 -4.55
N PRO A 90 2.33 1.67 -5.79
CA PRO A 90 3.53 0.89 -6.12
C PRO A 90 4.85 1.59 -5.79
N LEU A 91 4.92 2.92 -5.85
CA LEU A 91 6.11 3.66 -5.42
C LEU A 91 6.40 3.45 -3.92
N LEU A 92 5.37 3.54 -3.06
CA LEU A 92 5.54 3.25 -1.63
C LEU A 92 5.97 1.79 -1.40
N TRP A 93 5.38 0.84 -2.14
CA TRP A 93 5.83 -0.54 -2.16
C TRP A 93 7.31 -0.64 -2.54
N ALA A 94 7.75 0.01 -3.62
CA ALA A 94 9.13 -0.03 -4.10
C ALA A 94 10.10 0.56 -3.06
N ILE A 95 9.78 1.73 -2.48
CA ILE A 95 10.56 2.34 -1.40
C ILE A 95 10.67 1.37 -0.21
N THR A 96 9.57 0.76 0.20
CA THR A 96 9.58 -0.22 1.29
C THR A 96 10.39 -1.48 0.96
N MET A 97 10.39 -1.91 -0.31
CA MET A 97 11.22 -3.03 -0.79
C MET A 97 12.72 -2.77 -0.70
N LEU A 98 13.13 -1.50 -0.84
CA LEU A 98 14.53 -1.07 -0.74
C LEU A 98 15.03 -1.02 0.71
N LEU A 99 14.13 -0.96 1.70
CA LEU A 99 14.52 -0.96 3.09
C LEU A 99 15.16 -2.30 3.50
N PRO A 100 16.16 -2.27 4.41
CA PRO A 100 16.82 -3.47 4.88
C PRO A 100 15.84 -4.47 5.48
N ARG A 101 15.92 -5.74 5.09
CA ARG A 101 15.05 -6.80 5.61
C ARG A 101 15.21 -7.05 7.11
N ARG A 102 16.40 -6.81 7.64
CA ARG A 102 16.73 -6.95 9.06
C ARG A 102 17.16 -5.60 9.59
N MET A 103 16.19 -4.84 10.06
CA MET A 103 16.41 -3.53 10.67
C MET A 103 16.30 -3.67 12.20
N PRO A 104 17.21 -3.09 12.98
CA PRO A 104 17.06 -3.02 14.43
C PRO A 104 15.73 -2.39 14.79
N ARG A 105 15.03 -2.93 15.81
CA ARG A 105 13.67 -2.48 16.16
C ARG A 105 13.56 -0.97 16.37
N LYS A 106 14.53 -0.37 17.08
CA LYS A 106 14.57 1.09 17.33
C LYS A 106 14.65 1.89 16.04
N VAL A 107 15.46 1.42 15.07
CA VAL A 107 15.60 2.05 13.76
C VAL A 107 14.31 1.89 12.94
N ALA A 108 13.72 0.69 12.93
CA ALA A 108 12.46 0.41 12.23
C ALA A 108 11.30 1.29 12.75
N MET A 109 11.22 1.49 14.08
CA MET A 109 10.22 2.37 14.72
C MET A 109 10.33 3.83 14.27
N ALA A 110 11.50 4.30 13.88
CA ALA A 110 11.71 5.65 13.34
C ALA A 110 11.54 5.69 11.82
N VAL A 111 12.11 4.73 11.11
CA VAL A 111 12.17 4.74 9.63
C VAL A 111 10.79 4.53 9.00
N TYR A 112 9.98 3.61 9.51
CA TYR A 112 8.69 3.31 8.89
C TYR A 112 7.72 4.50 8.92
N PRO A 113 7.50 5.20 10.06
CA PRO A 113 6.64 6.39 10.08
C PRO A 113 7.18 7.51 9.19
N VAL A 114 8.50 7.72 9.15
CA VAL A 114 9.11 8.75 8.31
C VAL A 114 8.93 8.44 6.83
N VAL A 115 9.13 7.20 6.41
CA VAL A 115 8.89 6.78 5.01
C VAL A 115 7.42 6.93 4.62
N ALA A 116 6.50 6.53 5.50
CA ALA A 116 5.07 6.68 5.27
C ALA A 116 4.67 8.17 5.16
N ALA A 117 5.18 9.02 6.06
CA ALA A 117 4.94 10.45 6.04
C ALA A 117 5.50 11.12 4.78
N PHE A 118 6.73 10.79 4.40
CA PHE A 118 7.36 11.32 3.19
C PHE A 118 6.54 10.99 1.94
N HIS A 119 6.07 9.74 1.83
CA HIS A 119 5.18 9.36 0.73
C HIS A 119 3.88 10.18 0.74
N GLY A 120 3.27 10.39 1.92
CA GLY A 120 2.09 11.23 2.06
C GLY A 120 2.33 12.67 1.62
N LEU A 121 3.50 13.23 1.96
CA LEU A 121 3.86 14.60 1.61
C LEU A 121 4.07 14.83 0.11
N ILE A 122 4.58 13.84 -0.62
CA ILE A 122 4.80 13.93 -2.07
C ILE A 122 3.59 13.45 -2.89
N PHE A 123 2.52 12.99 -2.23
CA PHE A 123 1.39 12.34 -2.89
C PHE A 123 0.67 13.28 -3.87
N GLY A 124 0.46 14.53 -3.49
CA GLY A 124 -0.12 15.55 -4.36
C GLY A 124 0.74 15.83 -5.60
N ALA A 125 2.06 15.90 -5.43
CA ALA A 125 2.98 16.04 -6.56
C ALA A 125 2.89 14.85 -7.54
N LEU A 126 2.73 13.62 -7.02
CA LEU A 126 2.48 12.45 -7.86
C LEU A 126 1.13 12.57 -8.58
N CYS A 127 0.08 13.03 -7.90
CA CYS A 127 -1.22 13.25 -8.53
C CYS A 127 -1.23 14.40 -9.55
N ALA A 128 -0.33 15.36 -9.46
CA ALA A 128 -0.22 16.47 -10.42
C ALA A 128 0.15 16.00 -11.83
N ILE A 129 0.89 14.91 -11.96
CA ILE A 129 1.36 14.39 -13.26
C ILE A 129 0.19 14.08 -14.22
N PRO A 130 -0.76 13.19 -13.89
CA PRO A 130 -1.88 12.92 -14.79
C PRO A 130 -2.82 14.11 -14.93
N GLN A 131 -2.94 14.98 -13.94
CA GLN A 131 -3.72 16.21 -14.02
C GLN A 131 -3.12 17.16 -15.07
N ALA A 132 -1.81 17.43 -14.99
CA ALA A 132 -1.12 18.27 -15.93
C ALA A 132 -1.24 17.77 -17.37
N ILE A 133 -1.12 16.45 -17.58
CA ILE A 133 -1.28 15.84 -18.90
C ILE A 133 -2.72 15.95 -19.41
N ALA A 134 -3.71 15.66 -18.57
CA ALA A 134 -5.12 15.62 -18.96
C ALA A 134 -5.69 17.01 -19.27
N TYR A 135 -5.22 18.03 -18.55
CA TYR A 135 -5.73 19.41 -18.66
C TYR A 135 -4.76 20.36 -19.35
N ASN A 136 -3.65 19.86 -19.91
CA ASN A 136 -2.60 20.64 -20.59
C ASN A 136 -2.06 21.79 -19.73
N PHE A 137 -1.80 21.54 -18.44
CA PHE A 137 -1.23 22.54 -17.56
C PHE A 137 0.19 22.94 -18.00
N SER A 138 0.48 24.23 -17.97
CA SER A 138 1.85 24.74 -18.03
C SER A 138 2.64 24.29 -16.78
N PHE A 139 3.95 24.52 -16.79
CA PHE A 139 4.78 24.26 -15.62
C PHE A 139 4.33 25.09 -14.40
N GLU A 140 4.03 26.37 -14.61
CA GLU A 140 3.56 27.29 -13.56
C GLU A 140 2.20 26.84 -12.99
N GLU A 141 1.26 26.44 -13.85
CA GLU A 141 -0.04 25.92 -13.42
C GLU A 141 0.09 24.62 -12.63
N THR A 142 1.01 23.74 -13.04
CA THR A 142 1.30 22.50 -12.30
C THR A 142 1.87 22.79 -10.91
N LEU A 143 2.79 23.76 -10.80
CA LEU A 143 3.32 24.17 -9.49
C LEU A 143 2.24 24.84 -8.63
N ALA A 144 1.38 25.66 -9.22
CA ALA A 144 0.26 26.29 -8.52
C ALA A 144 -0.73 25.24 -8.01
N TRP A 145 -1.01 24.20 -8.80
CA TRP A 145 -1.86 23.07 -8.40
C TRP A 145 -1.27 22.29 -7.21
N ILE A 146 0.04 21.98 -7.25
CA ILE A 146 0.75 21.33 -6.14
C ILE A 146 0.71 22.22 -4.89
N ALA A 147 0.99 23.52 -5.03
CA ALA A 147 0.97 24.46 -3.91
C ALA A 147 -0.41 24.57 -3.27
N ALA A 148 -1.48 24.61 -4.07
CA ALA A 148 -2.86 24.63 -3.59
C ALA A 148 -3.24 23.34 -2.82
N GLY A 149 -2.65 22.20 -3.21
CA GLY A 149 -2.85 20.90 -2.57
C GLY A 149 -2.04 20.66 -1.30
N LEU A 150 -1.06 21.51 -0.97
CA LEU A 150 -0.06 21.25 0.08
C LEU A 150 -0.68 21.00 1.47
N SER A 151 -1.77 21.67 1.82
CA SER A 151 -2.47 21.45 3.09
C SER A 151 -3.02 20.02 3.21
N PHE A 152 -3.51 19.46 2.09
CA PHE A 152 -3.96 18.06 2.03
C PHE A 152 -2.79 17.08 2.13
N ASP A 153 -1.66 17.40 1.50
CA ASP A 153 -0.44 16.58 1.57
C ASP A 153 0.15 16.56 2.97
N VAL A 154 0.17 17.70 3.67
CA VAL A 154 0.58 17.77 5.08
C VAL A 154 -0.35 16.93 5.97
N THR A 155 -1.66 17.02 5.78
CA THR A 155 -2.64 16.18 6.51
C THR A 155 -2.40 14.70 6.23
N HIS A 156 -2.16 14.33 4.98
CA HIS A 156 -1.83 12.97 4.56
C HIS A 156 -0.51 12.49 5.19
N ALA A 157 0.52 13.34 5.22
CA ALA A 157 1.80 13.03 5.83
C ALA A 157 1.68 12.79 7.34
N VAL A 158 0.95 13.63 8.06
CA VAL A 158 0.69 13.47 9.50
C VAL A 158 -0.08 12.18 9.78
N GLY A 159 -1.16 11.92 9.04
CA GLY A 159 -1.93 10.68 9.14
C GLY A 159 -1.05 9.44 8.89
N ASN A 160 -0.27 9.46 7.81
CA ASN A 160 0.63 8.37 7.48
C ASN A 160 1.76 8.21 8.50
N PHE A 161 2.26 9.29 9.11
CA PHE A 161 3.21 9.20 10.22
C PHE A 161 2.60 8.44 11.41
N CYS A 162 1.41 8.85 11.83
CA CYS A 162 0.71 8.22 12.96
C CYS A 162 0.44 6.73 12.71
N PHE A 163 -0.10 6.39 11.54
CA PHE A 163 -0.33 4.98 11.18
C PHE A 163 0.96 4.22 10.86
N GLY A 164 2.00 4.92 10.44
CA GLY A 164 3.33 4.37 10.22
C GLY A 164 3.95 3.75 11.48
N LEU A 165 3.57 4.25 12.67
CA LEU A 165 3.97 3.66 13.96
C LEU A 165 3.44 2.23 14.14
N LEU A 166 2.35 1.87 13.48
CA LEU A 166 1.74 0.54 13.52
C LEU A 166 2.41 -0.45 12.56
N VAL A 167 3.23 0.01 11.61
CA VAL A 167 3.86 -0.86 10.61
C VAL A 167 4.70 -1.95 11.25
N LEU A 168 5.58 -1.58 12.20
CA LEU A 168 6.43 -2.58 12.86
C LEU A 168 5.64 -3.61 13.66
N PRO A 169 4.77 -3.23 14.62
CA PRO A 169 4.04 -4.21 15.41
C PRO A 169 3.15 -5.12 14.56
N LEU A 170 2.44 -4.57 13.56
CA LEU A 170 1.58 -5.38 12.69
C LEU A 170 2.38 -6.33 11.80
N SER A 171 3.54 -5.91 11.28
CA SER A 171 4.43 -6.79 10.53
C SER A 171 4.93 -7.96 11.38
N LEU A 172 5.29 -7.72 12.65
CA LEU A 172 5.73 -8.78 13.56
C LEU A 172 4.59 -9.78 13.87
N VAL A 173 3.37 -9.29 14.08
CA VAL A 173 2.19 -10.14 14.28
C VAL A 173 1.93 -10.98 13.03
N LEU A 174 1.95 -10.38 11.87
CA LEU A 174 1.67 -11.08 10.60
C LEU A 174 2.74 -12.14 10.29
N GLU A 175 4.01 -11.85 10.53
CA GLU A 175 5.09 -12.84 10.40
C GLU A 175 4.94 -14.00 11.38
N LYS A 176 4.52 -13.73 12.63
CA LYS A 176 4.25 -14.78 13.61
C LYS A 176 3.09 -15.66 13.17
N LEU A 177 2.00 -15.08 12.67
CA LEU A 177 0.86 -15.83 12.15
C LEU A 177 1.26 -16.69 10.94
N LYS A 178 2.06 -16.18 10.03
CA LYS A 178 2.59 -16.95 8.89
C LYS A 178 3.40 -18.17 9.34
N LYS A 179 4.26 -18.02 10.33
CA LYS A 179 5.06 -19.13 10.88
C LYS A 179 4.18 -20.20 11.52
N ASN A 180 3.12 -19.79 12.22
CA ASN A 180 2.25 -20.73 12.94
C ASN A 180 1.25 -21.44 12.03
N SER A 181 0.79 -20.79 10.96
CA SER A 181 -0.24 -21.34 10.07
C SER A 181 0.27 -22.47 9.16
N ARG A 182 1.58 -22.63 8.95
CA ARG A 182 2.19 -23.55 7.96
C ARG A 182 1.58 -23.45 6.55
N LEU A 183 0.73 -22.47 6.31
CA LEU A 183 -0.11 -22.34 5.12
C LEU A 183 0.42 -21.31 4.12
N VAL A 184 1.38 -20.47 4.55
CA VAL A 184 1.95 -19.39 3.70
C VAL A 184 3.48 -19.45 3.73
#